data_c008531bcc46b41f4bc316e0ea252dc2
#
_entry.id   c008531bcc46b41f4bc316e0ea252dc2
#
_cell.length_a   1.000
_cell.length_b   1.000
_cell.length_c   1.000
_cell.angle_alpha   90.00
_cell.angle_beta   90.00
_cell.angle_gamma   90.00
#
_symmetry.space_group_name_H-M   'P 1'
#
loop_
_entity.id
_entity.type
_entity.pdbx_description
1 polymer ?
#
loop_
_entity_poly.entity_id
_entity_poly.type
_entity_poly.pdbx_seq_one_letter_code
_entity_poly.pdbx_strand_id
1 'polypeptide(L)'
;MRIKLLPGILLVAALSIGNLSHASKQETVTEKEAAHLAQQVKKETQHAWQSYKRYAWGQDALKPVSKTGHNWYAQSLLMTPVDALDTLLLMGLKKEADEARELIASKLSFDQDMDVQNFEITIRLLGGLLSAYQMTEDPRLLALATDLGQRLLPVFESPTGMPYTHVNLRTGKVRGKISNPAETGTLLLEFGMLSKLTGNPVYYDKAKRALVATYDLRSKLGLVGSAVDVEAGVWVNKNAHIGGGIDSYYEYLYKCWK
;
A
#
# COMPACT_ATOMS: atom_id res chain seq x y z
N MET A 1 56.70 47.12 44.82
CA MET A 1 56.64 45.73 45.22
C MET A 1 56.36 44.84 43.94
N ARG A 2 57.43 44.22 43.44
CA ARG A 2 57.39 43.46 42.17
C ARG A 2 57.03 41.99 42.48
N ILE A 3 55.92 41.50 41.96
CA ILE A 3 55.53 40.08 42.06
C ILE A 3 56.12 39.39 40.83
N LYS A 4 56.95 38.40 41.06
CA LYS A 4 57.52 37.51 40.03
C LYS A 4 56.51 36.42 39.65
N LEU A 5 56.20 36.36 38.38
CA LEU A 5 55.42 35.25 37.79
C LEU A 5 56.36 34.07 37.49
N LEU A 6 56.07 32.91 38.00
CA LEU A 6 56.70 31.64 37.64
C LEU A 6 56.01 31.06 36.38
N PRO A 7 56.74 30.52 35.43
CA PRO A 7 56.14 29.86 34.24
C PRO A 7 55.64 28.46 34.59
N GLY A 8 54.28 28.31 34.50
CA GLY A 8 53.66 27.00 34.57
C GLY A 8 53.86 26.22 33.27
N ILE A 9 54.43 25.03 33.36
CA ILE A 9 54.57 24.09 32.26
C ILE A 9 53.20 23.50 31.95
N LEU A 10 52.64 23.87 30.78
CA LEU A 10 51.41 23.21 30.24
C LEU A 10 51.84 21.90 29.57
N LEU A 11 51.55 20.79 30.22
CA LEU A 11 51.68 19.45 29.65
C LEU A 11 50.45 19.23 28.76
N VAL A 12 50.55 19.41 27.42
CA VAL A 12 49.53 19.04 26.45
C VAL A 12 49.61 17.52 26.20
N ALA A 13 48.75 16.76 26.86
CA ALA A 13 48.52 15.37 26.52
C ALA A 13 47.75 15.30 25.19
N ALA A 14 48.46 15.02 24.11
CA ALA A 14 47.83 14.69 22.83
C ALA A 14 47.14 13.31 22.93
N LEU A 15 45.86 13.32 23.24
CA LEU A 15 44.99 12.14 23.04
C LEU A 15 44.81 11.94 21.52
N SER A 16 45.61 11.05 20.94
CA SER A 16 45.36 10.51 19.61
C SER A 16 44.08 9.69 19.66
N ILE A 17 42.93 10.33 19.36
CA ILE A 17 41.69 9.63 19.04
C ILE A 17 41.93 8.99 17.69
N GLY A 18 42.32 7.69 17.74
CA GLY A 18 42.33 6.81 16.58
C GLY A 18 40.91 6.75 16.04
N ASN A 19 40.64 7.44 14.94
CA ASN A 19 39.45 7.24 14.14
C ASN A 19 39.42 5.79 13.64
N LEU A 20 38.83 4.89 14.43
CA LEU A 20 38.33 3.63 13.94
C LEU A 20 37.11 3.91 13.08
N SER A 21 37.33 4.48 11.91
CA SER A 21 36.36 4.41 10.84
C SER A 21 36.28 2.95 10.39
N HIS A 22 35.49 2.16 11.09
CA HIS A 22 34.90 0.96 10.50
C HIS A 22 33.88 1.44 9.46
N ALA A 23 34.35 2.00 8.36
CA ALA A 23 33.61 1.97 7.12
C ALA A 23 33.49 0.47 6.80
N SER A 24 32.37 -0.14 7.20
CA SER A 24 31.99 -1.42 6.63
C SER A 24 32.07 -1.21 5.10
N LYS A 25 33.01 -1.91 4.45
CA LYS A 25 32.96 -2.01 2.99
C LYS A 25 31.58 -2.51 2.68
N GLN A 26 30.73 -1.62 2.21
CA GLN A 26 29.46 -1.98 1.65
C GLN A 26 29.83 -2.85 0.44
N GLU A 27 29.76 -4.17 0.60
CA GLU A 27 30.00 -5.10 -0.50
C GLU A 27 28.93 -4.75 -1.55
N THR A 28 29.35 -4.06 -2.58
CA THR A 28 28.48 -3.76 -3.72
C THR A 28 28.24 -5.06 -4.45
N VAL A 29 26.98 -5.49 -4.46
CA VAL A 29 26.55 -6.68 -5.22
C VAL A 29 26.98 -6.51 -6.67
N THR A 30 27.75 -7.46 -7.20
CA THR A 30 28.20 -7.44 -8.59
C THR A 30 27.03 -7.72 -9.54
N GLU A 31 27.10 -7.25 -10.79
CA GLU A 31 26.05 -7.54 -11.80
C GLU A 31 25.80 -9.05 -11.97
N LYS A 32 26.85 -9.85 -11.92
CA LYS A 32 26.75 -11.33 -12.01
C LYS A 32 25.98 -11.90 -10.82
N GLU A 33 26.25 -11.41 -9.64
CA GLU A 33 25.58 -11.83 -8.42
C GLU A 33 24.12 -11.35 -8.41
N ALA A 34 23.87 -10.11 -8.79
CA ALA A 34 22.51 -9.58 -8.96
C ALA A 34 21.68 -10.41 -9.95
N ALA A 35 22.26 -10.77 -11.10
CA ALA A 35 21.60 -11.63 -12.09
C ALA A 35 21.32 -13.03 -11.54
N HIS A 36 22.24 -13.60 -10.78
CA HIS A 36 22.04 -14.88 -10.11
C HIS A 36 20.90 -14.82 -9.07
N LEU A 37 20.90 -13.82 -8.22
CA LEU A 37 19.85 -13.61 -7.22
C LEU A 37 18.47 -13.38 -7.89
N ALA A 38 18.41 -12.62 -8.97
CA ALA A 38 17.18 -12.42 -9.72
C ALA A 38 16.59 -13.73 -10.26
N GLN A 39 17.45 -14.65 -10.74
CA GLN A 39 17.00 -15.98 -11.17
C GLN A 39 16.49 -16.84 -10.00
N GLN A 40 17.12 -16.76 -8.85
CA GLN A 40 16.63 -17.44 -7.64
C GLN A 40 15.27 -16.90 -7.20
N VAL A 41 15.09 -15.57 -7.13
CA VAL A 41 13.82 -14.93 -6.80
C VAL A 41 12.72 -15.35 -7.78
N LYS A 42 13.02 -15.35 -9.09
CA LYS A 42 12.07 -15.82 -10.10
C LYS A 42 11.64 -17.27 -9.88
N LYS A 43 12.59 -18.16 -9.56
CA LYS A 43 12.31 -19.57 -9.28
C LYS A 43 11.42 -19.75 -8.04
N GLU A 44 11.70 -19.01 -6.97
CA GLU A 44 10.89 -19.07 -5.75
C GLU A 44 9.48 -18.48 -5.99
N THR A 45 9.36 -17.43 -6.78
CA THR A 45 8.06 -16.89 -7.20
C THR A 45 7.25 -17.94 -8.00
N GLN A 46 7.89 -18.64 -8.93
CA GLN A 46 7.26 -19.73 -9.66
C GLN A 46 6.80 -20.86 -8.72
N HIS A 47 7.63 -21.24 -7.73
CA HIS A 47 7.28 -22.24 -6.74
C HIS A 47 6.04 -21.83 -5.92
N ALA A 48 6.02 -20.60 -5.43
CA ALA A 48 4.89 -20.04 -4.67
C ALA A 48 3.61 -20.00 -5.53
N TRP A 49 3.71 -19.51 -6.78
CA TRP A 49 2.60 -19.42 -7.70
C TRP A 49 2.02 -20.78 -8.08
N GLN A 50 2.87 -21.79 -8.38
CA GLN A 50 2.42 -23.14 -8.69
C GLN A 50 1.74 -23.80 -7.47
N SER A 51 2.20 -23.50 -6.27
CA SER A 51 1.57 -23.96 -5.04
C SER A 51 0.18 -23.33 -4.86
N TYR A 52 0.04 -22.03 -5.09
CA TYR A 52 -1.28 -21.37 -5.11
C TYR A 52 -2.19 -22.00 -6.18
N LYS A 53 -1.72 -22.18 -7.41
CA LYS A 53 -2.49 -22.83 -8.47
C LYS A 53 -2.98 -24.23 -8.09
N ARG A 54 -2.11 -24.99 -7.46
CA ARG A 54 -2.42 -26.40 -7.10
C ARG A 54 -3.47 -26.51 -6.00
N TYR A 55 -3.45 -25.60 -5.01
CA TYR A 55 -4.20 -25.78 -3.77
C TYR A 55 -5.28 -24.72 -3.51
N ALA A 56 -5.25 -23.60 -4.23
CA ALA A 56 -6.13 -22.48 -3.97
C ALA A 56 -6.61 -21.72 -5.22
N TRP A 57 -6.49 -22.32 -6.42
CA TRP A 57 -6.87 -21.66 -7.67
C TRP A 57 -8.30 -21.13 -7.65
N GLY A 58 -8.46 -19.83 -7.91
CA GLY A 58 -9.77 -19.19 -7.90
C GLY A 58 -10.27 -18.77 -6.50
N GLN A 59 -9.47 -18.97 -5.46
CA GLN A 59 -9.73 -18.45 -4.11
C GLN A 59 -8.81 -17.25 -3.80
N ASP A 60 -9.11 -16.52 -2.73
CA ASP A 60 -8.37 -15.30 -2.41
C ASP A 60 -6.94 -15.58 -1.97
N ALA A 61 -6.70 -16.64 -1.21
CA ALA A 61 -5.36 -16.93 -0.71
C ALA A 61 -5.13 -18.43 -0.45
N LEU A 62 -3.86 -18.81 -0.44
CA LEU A 62 -3.39 -20.13 -0.04
C LEU A 62 -3.01 -20.12 1.45
N LYS A 63 -3.49 -21.13 2.19
CA LYS A 63 -2.95 -21.50 3.51
C LYS A 63 -1.83 -22.51 3.31
N PRO A 64 -0.56 -22.12 3.33
CA PRO A 64 0.54 -22.93 2.83
C PRO A 64 0.79 -24.20 3.69
N VAL A 65 0.58 -24.13 4.99
CA VAL A 65 0.79 -25.25 5.91
C VAL A 65 -0.25 -26.34 5.70
N SER A 66 -1.53 -25.98 5.66
CA SER A 66 -2.64 -26.94 5.44
C SER A 66 -2.84 -27.31 3.99
N LYS A 67 -2.23 -26.56 3.05
CA LYS A 67 -2.39 -26.71 1.59
C LYS A 67 -3.87 -26.62 1.16
N THR A 68 -4.57 -25.64 1.72
CA THR A 68 -5.98 -25.35 1.41
C THR A 68 -6.12 -23.89 1.02
N GLY A 69 -7.08 -23.58 0.13
CA GLY A 69 -7.42 -22.20 -0.16
C GLY A 69 -8.41 -21.63 0.87
N HIS A 70 -8.53 -20.29 0.89
CA HIS A 70 -9.57 -19.60 1.65
C HIS A 70 -9.90 -18.26 1.00
N ASN A 71 -11.07 -17.74 1.30
CA ASN A 71 -11.49 -16.42 0.91
C ASN A 71 -11.45 -15.47 2.10
N TRP A 72 -11.17 -14.19 1.84
CA TRP A 72 -11.18 -13.14 2.85
C TRP A 72 -12.60 -12.78 3.26
N TYR A 73 -13.53 -12.92 2.34
CA TYR A 73 -14.96 -12.61 2.50
C TYR A 73 -15.81 -13.84 2.18
N ALA A 74 -17.11 -13.65 2.16
CA ALA A 74 -18.08 -14.74 1.88
C ALA A 74 -17.86 -15.43 0.52
N GLN A 75 -17.35 -14.66 -0.46
CA GLN A 75 -16.99 -15.16 -1.79
C GLN A 75 -15.61 -14.66 -2.17
N SER A 76 -14.96 -15.35 -3.13
CA SER A 76 -13.66 -14.95 -3.63
C SER A 76 -13.75 -13.63 -4.43
N LEU A 77 -12.80 -12.75 -4.18
CA LEU A 77 -12.50 -11.58 -5.00
C LEU A 77 -11.20 -11.75 -5.79
N LEU A 78 -10.69 -12.99 -5.85
CA LEU A 78 -9.46 -13.33 -6.56
C LEU A 78 -8.26 -12.47 -6.12
N MET A 79 -8.13 -12.23 -4.78
CA MET A 79 -7.08 -11.37 -4.21
C MET A 79 -5.69 -11.73 -4.73
N THR A 80 -5.25 -12.97 -4.54
CA THR A 80 -3.91 -13.39 -5.00
C THR A 80 -3.72 -13.27 -6.51
N PRO A 81 -4.66 -13.68 -7.38
CA PRO A 81 -4.52 -13.47 -8.82
C PRO A 81 -4.36 -12.00 -9.21
N VAL A 82 -5.15 -11.10 -8.62
CA VAL A 82 -5.08 -9.66 -8.93
C VAL A 82 -3.80 -9.04 -8.39
N ASP A 83 -3.49 -9.29 -7.11
CA ASP A 83 -2.31 -8.74 -6.42
C ASP A 83 -0.99 -9.23 -7.03
N ALA A 84 -0.95 -10.43 -7.60
CA ALA A 84 0.26 -11.01 -8.17
C ALA A 84 0.46 -10.74 -9.67
N LEU A 85 -0.57 -10.26 -10.39
CA LEU A 85 -0.54 -10.20 -11.85
C LEU A 85 0.57 -9.32 -12.40
N ASP A 86 0.77 -8.12 -11.87
CA ASP A 86 1.84 -7.23 -12.29
C ASP A 86 3.23 -7.80 -11.94
N THR A 87 3.37 -8.47 -10.80
CA THR A 87 4.60 -9.18 -10.41
C THR A 87 4.93 -10.30 -11.41
N LEU A 88 3.94 -11.09 -11.82
CA LEU A 88 4.14 -12.12 -12.84
C LEU A 88 4.58 -11.53 -14.18
N LEU A 89 3.97 -10.40 -14.58
CA LEU A 89 4.33 -9.67 -15.80
C LEU A 89 5.77 -9.12 -15.72
N LEU A 90 6.13 -8.45 -14.62
CA LEU A 90 7.47 -7.88 -14.40
C LEU A 90 8.56 -8.95 -14.41
N MET A 91 8.28 -10.12 -13.86
CA MET A 91 9.23 -11.25 -13.86
C MET A 91 9.29 -12.01 -15.19
N GLY A 92 8.49 -11.63 -16.18
CA GLY A 92 8.43 -12.31 -17.47
C GLY A 92 7.90 -13.74 -17.37
N LEU A 93 7.00 -14.00 -16.40
CA LEU A 93 6.27 -15.26 -16.23
C LEU A 93 4.99 -15.23 -17.07
N LYS A 94 5.17 -15.12 -18.38
CA LYS A 94 4.09 -14.82 -19.35
C LYS A 94 2.93 -15.81 -19.27
N LYS A 95 3.21 -17.11 -19.20
CA LYS A 95 2.17 -18.14 -19.13
C LYS A 95 1.32 -17.98 -17.89
N GLU A 96 1.97 -17.80 -16.74
CA GLU A 96 1.33 -17.63 -15.44
C GLU A 96 0.50 -16.34 -15.41
N ALA A 97 1.03 -15.25 -15.97
CA ALA A 97 0.33 -13.98 -16.08
C ALA A 97 -0.90 -14.06 -17.00
N ASP A 98 -0.79 -14.72 -18.17
CA ASP A 98 -1.91 -14.89 -19.09
C ASP A 98 -3.02 -15.74 -18.45
N GLU A 99 -2.68 -16.82 -17.73
CA GLU A 99 -3.65 -17.65 -17.00
C GLU A 99 -4.36 -16.86 -15.88
N ALA A 100 -3.60 -16.04 -15.11
CA ALA A 100 -4.18 -15.18 -14.07
C ALA A 100 -5.12 -14.14 -14.67
N ARG A 101 -4.69 -13.46 -15.73
CA ARG A 101 -5.47 -12.44 -16.44
C ARG A 101 -6.79 -13.00 -16.96
N GLU A 102 -6.79 -14.17 -17.60
CA GLU A 102 -8.01 -14.81 -18.10
C GLU A 102 -8.93 -15.26 -16.95
N LEU A 103 -8.38 -15.75 -15.85
CA LEU A 103 -9.18 -16.05 -14.65
C LEU A 103 -9.88 -14.80 -14.13
N ILE A 104 -9.12 -13.69 -13.96
CA ILE A 104 -9.65 -12.41 -13.50
C ILE A 104 -10.75 -11.91 -14.44
N ALA A 105 -10.45 -11.81 -15.74
CA ALA A 105 -11.38 -11.27 -16.72
C ALA A 105 -12.67 -12.10 -16.88
N SER A 106 -12.62 -13.39 -16.62
CA SER A 106 -13.76 -14.30 -16.81
C SER A 106 -14.57 -14.57 -15.53
N LYS A 107 -13.99 -14.37 -14.34
CA LYS A 107 -14.60 -14.80 -13.06
C LYS A 107 -14.79 -13.71 -12.04
N LEU A 108 -13.97 -12.65 -12.07
CA LEU A 108 -14.06 -11.58 -11.08
C LEU A 108 -15.34 -10.76 -11.32
N SER A 109 -16.10 -10.58 -10.24
CA SER A 109 -17.27 -9.70 -10.24
C SER A 109 -17.36 -9.01 -8.88
N PHE A 110 -17.67 -7.73 -8.90
CA PHE A 110 -17.91 -6.94 -7.69
C PHE A 110 -19.40 -6.73 -7.38
N ASP A 111 -20.30 -7.27 -8.21
CA ASP A 111 -21.75 -7.27 -7.92
C ASP A 111 -22.10 -8.33 -6.88
N GLN A 112 -21.63 -8.11 -5.66
CA GLN A 112 -21.78 -9.04 -4.55
C GLN A 112 -22.35 -8.35 -3.31
N ASP A 113 -23.35 -8.99 -2.70
CA ASP A 113 -23.94 -8.50 -1.45
C ASP A 113 -23.07 -8.91 -0.26
N MET A 114 -21.96 -8.19 -0.12
CA MET A 114 -21.04 -8.38 1.00
C MET A 114 -20.31 -7.09 1.36
N ASP A 115 -20.01 -6.94 2.64
CA ASP A 115 -19.23 -5.84 3.16
C ASP A 115 -17.74 -6.12 2.98
N VAL A 116 -17.03 -5.14 2.45
CA VAL A 116 -15.58 -5.20 2.29
C VAL A 116 -14.90 -4.03 3.00
N GLN A 117 -13.64 -4.21 3.41
CA GLN A 117 -12.84 -3.14 3.96
C GLN A 117 -12.29 -2.27 2.81
N ASN A 118 -12.65 -0.99 2.80
CA ASN A 118 -12.29 -0.06 1.73
C ASN A 118 -10.78 0.02 1.46
N PHE A 119 -9.98 0.16 2.52
CA PHE A 119 -8.52 0.30 2.38
C PHE A 119 -7.89 -0.89 1.67
N GLU A 120 -8.11 -2.12 2.17
CA GLU A 120 -7.52 -3.33 1.58
C GLU A 120 -7.98 -3.57 0.14
N ILE A 121 -9.25 -3.35 -0.15
CA ILE A 121 -9.79 -3.53 -1.50
C ILE A 121 -9.24 -2.49 -2.47
N THR A 122 -9.04 -1.25 -2.01
CA THR A 122 -8.46 -0.19 -2.85
C THR A 122 -7.01 -0.50 -3.21
N ILE A 123 -6.15 -0.73 -2.23
CA ILE A 123 -4.72 -0.90 -2.50
C ILE A 123 -4.41 -2.19 -3.28
N ARG A 124 -5.16 -3.26 -3.05
CA ARG A 124 -4.92 -4.57 -3.68
C ARG A 124 -5.67 -4.72 -5.00
N LEU A 125 -7.00 -4.66 -4.97
CA LEU A 125 -7.79 -4.95 -6.17
C LEU A 125 -7.82 -3.79 -7.13
N LEU A 126 -8.13 -2.57 -6.67
CA LEU A 126 -8.14 -1.41 -7.55
C LEU A 126 -6.71 -1.14 -8.06
N GLY A 127 -5.72 -1.11 -7.17
CA GLY A 127 -4.32 -0.91 -7.52
C GLY A 127 -3.78 -1.98 -8.47
N GLY A 128 -4.00 -3.26 -8.17
CA GLY A 128 -3.56 -4.39 -9.01
C GLY A 128 -4.20 -4.41 -10.40
N LEU A 129 -5.52 -4.15 -10.50
CA LEU A 129 -6.21 -4.05 -11.80
C LEU A 129 -5.67 -2.89 -12.64
N LEU A 130 -5.43 -1.71 -12.04
CA LEU A 130 -4.89 -0.56 -12.73
C LEU A 130 -3.44 -0.76 -13.18
N SER A 131 -2.60 -1.37 -12.33
CA SER A 131 -1.23 -1.74 -12.65
C SER A 131 -1.19 -2.72 -13.83
N ALA A 132 -1.97 -3.79 -13.75
CA ALA A 132 -2.04 -4.79 -14.81
C ALA A 132 -2.61 -4.22 -16.13
N TYR A 133 -3.61 -3.33 -16.06
CA TYR A 133 -4.11 -2.63 -17.25
C TYR A 133 -3.00 -1.80 -17.93
N GLN A 134 -2.24 -1.02 -17.16
CA GLN A 134 -1.16 -0.20 -17.73
C GLN A 134 -0.05 -1.03 -18.39
N MET A 135 0.16 -2.28 -17.95
CA MET A 135 1.15 -3.19 -18.50
C MET A 135 0.65 -4.00 -19.69
N THR A 136 -0.67 -4.24 -19.79
CA THR A 136 -1.24 -5.15 -20.81
C THR A 136 -2.17 -4.48 -21.80
N GLU A 137 -2.68 -3.27 -21.47
CA GLU A 137 -3.73 -2.55 -22.19
C GLU A 137 -5.02 -3.36 -22.37
N ASP A 138 -5.25 -4.40 -21.54
CA ASP A 138 -6.45 -5.22 -21.61
C ASP A 138 -7.67 -4.44 -21.06
N PRO A 139 -8.63 -4.02 -21.92
CA PRO A 139 -9.74 -3.15 -21.49
C PRO A 139 -10.68 -3.81 -20.46
N ARG A 140 -10.66 -5.14 -20.35
CA ARG A 140 -11.46 -5.88 -19.37
C ARG A 140 -11.00 -5.55 -17.94
N LEU A 141 -9.69 -5.34 -17.73
CA LEU A 141 -9.11 -4.97 -16.43
C LEU A 141 -9.50 -3.54 -16.05
N LEU A 142 -9.49 -2.60 -16.98
CA LEU A 142 -9.95 -1.23 -16.73
C LEU A 142 -11.46 -1.18 -16.45
N ALA A 143 -12.25 -1.99 -17.13
CA ALA A 143 -13.68 -2.10 -16.87
C ALA A 143 -13.97 -2.60 -15.45
N LEU A 144 -13.25 -3.64 -14.98
CA LEU A 144 -13.32 -4.13 -13.61
C LEU A 144 -12.87 -3.07 -12.59
N ALA A 145 -11.76 -2.38 -12.84
CA ALA A 145 -11.28 -1.29 -11.99
C ALA A 145 -12.30 -0.16 -11.87
N THR A 146 -12.97 0.18 -12.98
CA THR A 146 -14.01 1.23 -13.02
C THR A 146 -15.25 0.80 -12.24
N ASP A 147 -15.73 -0.44 -12.40
CA ASP A 147 -16.85 -0.98 -11.64
C ASP A 147 -16.53 -0.97 -10.14
N LEU A 148 -15.34 -1.45 -9.75
CA LEU A 148 -14.92 -1.43 -8.35
C LEU A 148 -14.86 0.00 -7.81
N GLY A 149 -14.17 0.91 -8.52
CA GLY A 149 -14.04 2.31 -8.09
C GLY A 149 -15.40 2.98 -7.86
N GLN A 150 -16.37 2.73 -8.75
CA GLN A 150 -17.74 3.23 -8.60
C GLN A 150 -18.44 2.69 -7.33
N ARG A 151 -18.27 1.41 -7.03
CA ARG A 151 -18.84 0.75 -5.85
C ARG A 151 -18.21 1.21 -4.54
N LEU A 152 -16.96 1.70 -4.58
CA LEU A 152 -16.25 2.23 -3.43
C LEU A 152 -16.57 3.71 -3.14
N LEU A 153 -17.07 4.51 -4.10
CA LEU A 153 -17.34 5.94 -3.89
C LEU A 153 -18.20 6.27 -2.65
N PRO A 154 -19.21 5.46 -2.26
CA PRO A 154 -20.03 5.77 -1.09
C PRO A 154 -19.24 5.92 0.21
N VAL A 155 -18.03 5.35 0.34
CA VAL A 155 -17.22 5.48 1.57
C VAL A 155 -16.87 6.94 1.87
N PHE A 156 -16.75 7.80 0.84
CA PHE A 156 -16.37 9.20 0.99
C PHE A 156 -17.51 10.13 1.37
N GLU A 157 -18.73 9.61 1.58
CA GLU A 157 -19.92 10.43 1.88
C GLU A 157 -20.04 10.79 3.38
N SER A 158 -18.96 10.68 4.15
CA SER A 158 -18.92 11.26 5.49
C SER A 158 -18.98 12.80 5.45
N PRO A 159 -19.41 13.48 6.51
CA PRO A 159 -19.42 14.95 6.56
C PRO A 159 -18.05 15.60 6.30
N THR A 160 -16.96 14.94 6.71
CA THR A 160 -15.58 15.41 6.52
C THR A 160 -15.03 15.08 5.13
N GLY A 161 -15.58 14.06 4.47
CA GLY A 161 -15.04 13.45 3.25
C GLY A 161 -13.97 12.38 3.52
N MET A 162 -13.57 12.15 4.78
CA MET A 162 -12.74 10.99 5.15
C MET A 162 -13.58 9.71 5.02
N PRO A 163 -13.02 8.61 4.48
CA PRO A 163 -13.81 7.43 4.18
C PRO A 163 -14.22 6.64 5.43
N TYR A 164 -15.41 6.08 5.38
CA TYR A 164 -15.81 4.96 6.24
C TYR A 164 -14.92 3.75 5.96
N THR A 165 -14.74 2.89 6.97
CA THR A 165 -13.82 1.74 6.85
C THR A 165 -14.36 0.61 5.97
N HIS A 166 -15.68 0.48 5.84
CA HIS A 166 -16.31 -0.61 5.10
C HIS A 166 -17.46 -0.11 4.21
N VAL A 167 -17.67 -0.84 3.12
CA VAL A 167 -18.81 -0.66 2.21
C VAL A 167 -19.34 -2.01 1.75
N ASN A 168 -20.65 -2.10 1.59
CA ASN A 168 -21.27 -3.22 0.89
C ASN A 168 -21.19 -2.99 -0.63
N LEU A 169 -20.58 -3.90 -1.35
CA LEU A 169 -20.29 -3.74 -2.77
C LEU A 169 -21.54 -3.62 -3.65
N ARG A 170 -22.66 -4.24 -3.26
CA ARG A 170 -23.90 -4.19 -4.04
C ARG A 170 -24.78 -3.00 -3.66
N THR A 171 -24.93 -2.77 -2.36
CA THR A 171 -25.91 -1.78 -1.86
C THR A 171 -25.32 -0.40 -1.65
N GLY A 172 -23.98 -0.26 -1.59
CA GLY A 172 -23.29 0.96 -1.23
C GLY A 172 -23.42 1.36 0.25
N LYS A 173 -24.05 0.51 1.10
CA LYS A 173 -24.19 0.80 2.53
C LYS A 173 -22.83 0.81 3.20
N VAL A 174 -22.53 1.89 3.93
CA VAL A 174 -21.25 2.10 4.62
C VAL A 174 -21.36 1.87 6.10
N ARG A 175 -20.21 1.54 6.76
CA ARG A 175 -20.09 1.42 8.20
C ARG A 175 -18.65 1.64 8.67
N GLY A 176 -18.47 1.81 9.98
CA GLY A 176 -17.16 1.98 10.59
C GLY A 176 -16.65 3.41 10.50
N LYS A 177 -17.14 4.27 11.42
CA LYS A 177 -16.76 5.69 11.47
C LYS A 177 -15.45 5.97 12.18
N ILE A 178 -14.94 5.01 12.96
CA ILE A 178 -13.62 5.12 13.57
C ILE A 178 -12.60 4.49 12.63
N SER A 179 -11.68 5.30 12.15
CA SER A 179 -10.66 4.94 11.17
C SER A 179 -9.28 5.40 11.63
N ASN A 180 -8.28 5.26 10.80
CA ASN A 180 -6.90 5.65 11.06
C ASN A 180 -6.29 6.36 9.83
N PRO A 181 -5.15 7.07 9.96
CA PRO A 181 -4.56 7.81 8.86
C PRO A 181 -4.21 6.96 7.62
N ALA A 182 -3.76 5.72 7.78
CA ALA A 182 -3.49 4.84 6.65
C ALA A 182 -4.77 4.58 5.84
N GLU A 183 -5.88 4.25 6.49
CA GLU A 183 -7.15 4.00 5.81
C GLU A 183 -7.78 5.26 5.19
N THR A 184 -7.57 6.44 5.79
CA THR A 184 -8.15 7.69 5.28
C THR A 184 -7.31 8.36 4.20
N GLY A 185 -5.99 8.15 4.19
CA GLY A 185 -5.07 8.87 3.32
C GLY A 185 -4.32 8.03 2.28
N THR A 186 -4.42 6.70 2.34
CA THR A 186 -3.70 5.80 1.41
C THR A 186 -4.64 5.32 0.29
N LEU A 187 -5.19 6.25 -0.49
CA LEU A 187 -6.18 5.96 -1.55
C LEU A 187 -5.93 6.78 -2.82
N LEU A 188 -5.17 7.88 -2.73
CA LEU A 188 -5.09 8.87 -3.79
C LEU A 188 -4.32 8.38 -5.02
N LEU A 189 -3.36 7.48 -4.88
CA LEU A 189 -2.63 6.91 -6.03
C LEU A 189 -3.57 6.08 -6.90
N GLU A 190 -4.36 5.21 -6.31
CA GLU A 190 -5.29 4.31 -7.00
C GLU A 190 -6.46 5.10 -7.61
N PHE A 191 -7.17 5.89 -6.81
CA PHE A 191 -8.29 6.69 -7.29
C PHE A 191 -7.84 7.79 -8.25
N GLY A 192 -6.65 8.36 -8.06
CA GLY A 192 -6.05 9.33 -8.99
C GLY A 192 -5.71 8.72 -10.34
N MET A 193 -5.14 7.51 -10.34
CA MET A 193 -4.87 6.77 -11.56
C MET A 193 -6.17 6.37 -12.27
N LEU A 194 -7.17 5.89 -11.53
CA LEU A 194 -8.49 5.59 -12.09
C LEU A 194 -9.11 6.84 -12.73
N SER A 195 -9.04 7.99 -12.05
CA SER A 195 -9.51 9.28 -12.58
C SER A 195 -8.83 9.62 -13.90
N LYS A 196 -7.50 9.47 -13.97
CA LYS A 196 -6.70 9.76 -15.16
C LYS A 196 -7.07 8.84 -16.33
N LEU A 197 -7.23 7.55 -16.09
CA LEU A 197 -7.51 6.56 -17.14
C LEU A 197 -8.95 6.60 -17.65
N THR A 198 -9.91 6.99 -16.79
CA THR A 198 -11.33 7.08 -17.16
C THR A 198 -11.76 8.48 -17.59
N GLY A 199 -10.96 9.51 -17.31
CA GLY A 199 -11.34 10.92 -17.51
C GLY A 199 -12.37 11.44 -16.48
N ASN A 200 -12.74 10.66 -15.47
CA ASN A 200 -13.73 11.05 -14.46
C ASN A 200 -13.05 11.67 -13.23
N PRO A 201 -13.16 12.98 -12.97
CA PRO A 201 -12.46 13.66 -11.89
C PRO A 201 -12.97 13.27 -10.49
N VAL A 202 -14.17 12.72 -10.37
CA VAL A 202 -14.77 12.39 -9.06
C VAL A 202 -13.88 11.50 -8.21
N TYR A 203 -13.19 10.56 -8.81
CA TYR A 203 -12.31 9.65 -8.11
C TYR A 203 -11.13 10.38 -7.45
N TYR A 204 -10.44 11.22 -8.21
CA TYR A 204 -9.34 12.03 -7.70
C TYR A 204 -9.82 13.00 -6.60
N ASP A 205 -10.92 13.72 -6.86
CA ASP A 205 -11.42 14.76 -5.95
C ASP A 205 -11.80 14.18 -4.60
N LYS A 206 -12.49 13.04 -4.56
CA LYS A 206 -12.88 12.35 -3.32
C LYS A 206 -11.66 11.88 -2.52
N ALA A 207 -10.74 11.17 -3.15
CA ALA A 207 -9.55 10.66 -2.47
C ALA A 207 -8.61 11.79 -2.00
N LYS A 208 -8.45 12.85 -2.80
CA LYS A 208 -7.69 14.04 -2.42
C LYS A 208 -8.32 14.75 -1.22
N ARG A 209 -9.64 14.93 -1.23
CA ARG A 209 -10.36 15.52 -0.09
C ARG A 209 -10.12 14.73 1.19
N ALA A 210 -10.17 13.41 1.15
CA ALA A 210 -9.91 12.55 2.30
C ALA A 210 -8.49 12.70 2.85
N LEU A 211 -7.48 12.69 1.96
CA LEU A 211 -6.08 12.89 2.33
C LEU A 211 -5.86 14.26 2.99
N VAL A 212 -6.42 15.32 2.40
CA VAL A 212 -6.29 16.70 2.91
C VAL A 212 -7.03 16.85 4.24
N ALA A 213 -8.24 16.32 4.37
CA ALA A 213 -9.00 16.35 5.63
C ALA A 213 -8.22 15.69 6.78
N THR A 214 -7.57 14.55 6.52
CA THR A 214 -6.68 13.90 7.50
C THR A 214 -5.48 14.78 7.84
N TYR A 215 -4.86 15.41 6.83
CA TYR A 215 -3.71 16.31 7.00
C TYR A 215 -4.06 17.55 7.85
N ASP A 216 -5.23 18.13 7.67
CA ASP A 216 -5.69 19.33 8.37
C ASP A 216 -5.95 19.09 9.86
N LEU A 217 -6.13 17.85 10.28
CA LEU A 217 -6.24 17.45 11.68
C LEU A 217 -4.90 17.34 12.41
N ARG A 218 -3.75 17.50 11.72
CA ARG A 218 -2.43 17.40 12.35
C ARG A 218 -2.24 18.41 13.48
N SER A 219 -1.43 18.03 14.48
CA SER A 219 -1.07 18.90 15.58
C SER A 219 -0.18 20.08 15.13
N LYS A 220 0.08 21.04 16.02
CA LYS A 220 1.04 22.14 15.78
C LYS A 220 2.46 21.63 15.48
N LEU A 221 2.79 20.40 15.89
CA LEU A 221 4.06 19.73 15.59
C LEU A 221 4.06 19.01 14.23
N GLY A 222 2.95 19.06 13.48
CA GLY A 222 2.81 18.37 12.20
C GLY A 222 2.49 16.87 12.32
N LEU A 223 2.18 16.37 13.51
CA LEU A 223 1.89 14.95 13.75
C LEU A 223 0.38 14.67 13.69
N VAL A 224 0.02 13.50 13.15
CA VAL A 224 -1.35 12.97 13.12
C VAL A 224 -1.57 11.97 14.26
N GLY A 225 -2.81 11.82 14.72
CA GLY A 225 -3.19 10.81 15.71
C GLY A 225 -3.35 9.42 15.08
N SER A 226 -3.57 8.40 15.90
CA SER A 226 -3.69 7.00 15.44
C SER A 226 -5.12 6.53 15.22
N ALA A 227 -6.15 7.25 15.69
CA ALA A 227 -7.54 6.95 15.40
C ALA A 227 -8.37 8.23 15.28
N VAL A 228 -9.23 8.31 14.26
CA VAL A 228 -10.07 9.46 13.92
C VAL A 228 -11.52 9.05 13.77
N ASP A 229 -12.44 9.87 14.28
CA ASP A 229 -13.87 9.78 13.94
C ASP A 229 -14.09 10.57 12.64
N VAL A 230 -14.40 9.87 11.54
CA VAL A 230 -14.53 10.46 10.20
C VAL A 230 -15.80 11.30 10.06
N GLU A 231 -16.79 11.12 10.92
CA GLU A 231 -18.01 11.96 10.93
C GLU A 231 -17.77 13.26 11.68
N ALA A 232 -17.18 13.16 12.89
CA ALA A 232 -16.92 14.32 13.74
C ALA A 232 -15.68 15.12 13.35
N GLY A 233 -14.74 14.54 12.60
CA GLY A 233 -13.48 15.19 12.23
C GLY A 233 -12.55 15.45 13.43
N VAL A 234 -12.49 14.50 14.37
CA VAL A 234 -11.68 14.65 15.58
C VAL A 234 -10.89 13.37 15.87
N TRP A 235 -9.71 13.54 16.48
CA TRP A 235 -8.92 12.40 16.93
C TRP A 235 -9.58 11.72 18.13
N VAL A 236 -9.86 10.43 18.00
CA VAL A 236 -10.27 9.54 19.10
C VAL A 236 -9.02 9.10 19.89
N ASN A 237 -7.92 8.90 19.20
CA ASN A 237 -6.60 8.62 19.78
C ASN A 237 -5.54 9.54 19.17
N LYS A 238 -4.86 10.30 20.02
CA LYS A 238 -3.84 11.29 19.60
C LYS A 238 -2.41 10.74 19.63
N ASN A 239 -2.21 9.46 19.94
CA ASN A 239 -0.88 8.86 19.88
C ASN A 239 -0.36 8.92 18.44
N ALA A 240 0.88 9.40 18.28
CA ALA A 240 1.52 9.52 16.98
C ALA A 240 2.72 8.57 16.90
N HIS A 241 2.85 7.87 15.78
CA HIS A 241 3.96 6.96 15.48
C HIS A 241 4.09 6.80 13.96
N ILE A 242 5.01 5.96 13.50
CA ILE A 242 5.26 5.68 12.08
C ILE A 242 4.93 4.21 11.70
N GLY A 243 4.35 3.46 12.60
CA GLY A 243 3.96 2.06 12.39
C GLY A 243 2.54 1.90 11.89
N GLY A 244 2.07 0.64 11.87
CA GLY A 244 0.78 0.25 11.31
C GLY A 244 -0.41 1.12 11.72
N GLY A 245 -1.25 1.47 10.77
CA GLY A 245 -2.37 2.40 10.91
C GLY A 245 -2.03 3.87 10.63
N ILE A 246 -0.73 4.25 10.60
CA ILE A 246 -0.28 5.59 10.20
C ILE A 246 0.74 5.53 9.05
N ASP A 247 1.51 4.47 8.96
CA ASP A 247 2.67 4.21 8.09
C ASP A 247 2.51 4.68 6.65
N SER A 248 1.61 4.09 5.91
CA SER A 248 1.39 4.39 4.50
C SER A 248 0.79 5.78 4.24
N TYR A 249 0.21 6.42 5.25
CA TYR A 249 -0.21 7.81 5.13
C TYR A 249 0.96 8.75 4.80
N TYR A 250 2.09 8.61 5.50
CA TYR A 250 3.28 9.41 5.22
C TYR A 250 3.90 9.09 3.86
N GLU A 251 3.87 7.81 3.48
CA GLU A 251 4.31 7.35 2.18
C GLU A 251 3.50 8.01 1.05
N TYR A 252 2.15 8.05 1.18
CA TYR A 252 1.27 8.65 0.17
C TYR A 252 1.39 10.17 0.12
N LEU A 253 1.60 10.86 1.23
CA LEU A 253 1.94 12.29 1.21
C LEU A 253 3.15 12.57 0.31
N TYR A 254 4.20 11.75 0.41
CA TYR A 254 5.39 11.90 -0.43
C TYR A 254 5.15 11.48 -1.88
N LYS A 255 4.55 10.32 -2.11
CA LYS A 255 4.33 9.79 -3.46
C LYS A 255 3.33 10.62 -4.27
N CYS A 256 2.29 11.15 -3.65
CA CYS A 256 1.33 12.01 -4.33
C CYS A 256 1.87 13.42 -4.62
N TRP A 257 2.93 13.85 -3.93
CA TRP A 257 3.61 15.10 -4.22
C TRP A 257 4.54 14.98 -5.43
N LYS A 258 5.18 13.82 -5.65
CA LYS A 258 6.02 13.54 -6.82
C LYS A 258 5.24 13.40 -8.11
#